data_b3695fb490699e9e62f68a07bb55124f
#
_entry.id   b3695fb490699e9e62f68a07bb55124f
#
_cell.length_a   1.000
_cell.length_b   1.000
_cell.length_c   1.000
_cell.angle_alpha   90.00
_cell.angle_beta   90.00
_cell.angle_gamma   90.00
#
_symmetry.space_group_name_H-M   'P 1'
#
loop_
_entity.id
_entity.type
_entity.pdbx_description
1 polymer ?
#
loop_
_entity_poly.entity_id
_entity_poly.type
_entity_poly.pdbx_seq_one_letter_code
_entity_poly.pdbx_strand_id
1 'polypeptide(L)'
;MFDPARLVFLDETATSTNMVRLRGRCPRGQRLIAHVPHGHWKTITFVAGLRRRAVVAPLVLDGPMNATIFVTYLKERLAPKLKRGDVVIMDNLPVHRVAAVREVIEEAGAKLRYLPKYSPDLNPIEQAFSKLKAHLRKAAERTIPRLSRRIATLVAAFSRQECTNYFRYAGYASR
;
A
#
# COMPACT_ATOMS: atom_id res chain seq x y z
N MET A 1 -7.64 -7.31 -23.63
CA MET A 1 -8.04 -7.25 -22.20
C MET A 1 -6.86 -7.77 -21.37
N PHE A 2 -6.49 -7.09 -20.28
CA PHE A 2 -5.41 -7.58 -19.43
C PHE A 2 -5.89 -8.75 -18.57
N ASP A 3 -5.06 -9.80 -18.45
CA ASP A 3 -5.32 -10.87 -17.48
C ASP A 3 -5.12 -10.35 -16.06
N PRO A 4 -6.16 -10.31 -15.19
CA PRO A 4 -6.04 -9.82 -13.82
C PRO A 4 -5.02 -10.59 -12.97
N ALA A 5 -4.71 -11.83 -13.33
CA ALA A 5 -3.72 -12.63 -12.63
C ALA A 5 -2.28 -12.13 -12.83
N ARG A 6 -2.04 -11.35 -13.89
CA ARG A 6 -0.74 -10.76 -14.24
C ARG A 6 -0.56 -9.33 -13.75
N LEU A 7 -1.61 -8.70 -13.22
CA LEU A 7 -1.53 -7.32 -12.74
C LEU A 7 -0.89 -7.26 -11.35
N VAL A 8 -0.01 -6.30 -11.16
CA VAL A 8 0.63 -5.96 -9.88
C VAL A 8 0.49 -4.46 -9.68
N PHE A 9 -0.38 -4.06 -8.77
CA PHE A 9 -0.54 -2.66 -8.40
C PHE A 9 0.45 -2.33 -7.30
N LEU A 10 1.30 -1.35 -7.54
CA LEU A 10 2.36 -0.91 -6.63
C LEU A 10 2.07 0.51 -6.17
N ASP A 11 2.16 0.74 -4.86
CA ASP A 11 1.96 2.06 -4.28
C ASP A 11 2.60 2.16 -2.89
N GLU A 12 2.72 3.38 -2.38
CA GLU A 12 3.17 3.68 -1.04
C GLU A 12 2.15 4.48 -0.24
N THR A 13 2.20 4.31 1.06
CA THR A 13 1.36 5.06 1.97
C THR A 13 2.08 5.45 3.25
N ALA A 14 1.89 6.69 3.70
CA ALA A 14 2.40 7.16 4.97
C ALA A 14 1.53 6.64 6.13
N THR A 15 2.20 6.23 7.21
CA THR A 15 1.59 5.89 8.49
C THR A 15 2.39 6.54 9.63
N SER A 16 1.76 6.83 10.76
CA SER A 16 2.42 7.58 11.83
C SER A 16 2.06 7.08 13.23
N THR A 17 2.92 7.38 14.19
CA THR A 17 2.76 6.98 15.58
C THR A 17 1.68 7.77 16.34
N ASN A 18 1.11 8.82 15.73
CA ASN A 18 -0.02 9.57 16.30
C ASN A 18 -1.39 9.13 15.76
N MET A 19 -1.45 8.08 14.95
CA MET A 19 -2.73 7.60 14.40
C MET A 19 -3.69 7.21 15.53
N VAL A 20 -4.92 7.74 15.45
CA VAL A 20 -6.02 7.46 16.37
C VAL A 20 -7.31 7.24 15.60
N ARG A 21 -8.30 6.65 16.25
CA ARG A 21 -9.64 6.52 15.67
C ARG A 21 -10.20 7.91 15.34
N LEU A 22 -10.73 8.07 14.15
CA LEU A 22 -11.32 9.32 13.68
C LEU A 22 -12.78 9.50 14.12
N ARG A 23 -13.43 8.39 14.51
CA ARG A 23 -14.85 8.35 14.89
C ARG A 23 -15.05 7.38 16.05
N GLY A 24 -16.04 7.64 16.87
CA GLY A 24 -16.51 6.76 17.93
C GLY A 24 -18.04 6.84 18.06
N ARG A 25 -18.59 6.05 18.98
CA ARG A 25 -20.00 6.06 19.31
C ARG A 25 -20.17 6.31 20.80
N CYS A 26 -21.17 7.12 21.16
CA CYS A 26 -21.61 7.35 22.53
C CYS A 26 -23.14 7.37 22.57
N PRO A 27 -23.77 7.25 23.74
CA PRO A 27 -25.21 7.42 23.89
C PRO A 27 -25.68 8.76 23.35
N ARG A 28 -26.92 8.79 22.85
CA ARG A 28 -27.54 10.02 22.36
C ARG A 28 -27.57 11.09 23.45
N GLY A 29 -27.21 12.32 23.10
CA GLY A 29 -27.17 13.44 24.06
C GLY A 29 -25.86 13.53 24.87
N GLN A 30 -24.91 12.59 24.71
CA GLN A 30 -23.62 12.64 25.36
C GLN A 30 -22.53 13.08 24.37
N ARG A 31 -21.50 13.78 24.89
CA ARG A 31 -20.32 14.14 24.11
C ARG A 31 -19.30 13.00 24.16
N LEU A 32 -18.86 12.54 23.01
CA LEU A 32 -17.73 11.60 22.95
C LEU A 32 -16.42 12.34 23.25
N ILE A 33 -15.77 11.97 24.34
CA ILE A 33 -14.44 12.48 24.71
C ILE A 33 -13.42 11.39 24.40
N ALA A 34 -12.34 11.75 23.69
CA ALA A 34 -11.23 10.86 23.40
C ALA A 34 -9.91 11.63 23.52
N HIS A 35 -8.91 10.98 24.12
CA HIS A 35 -7.57 11.53 24.19
C HIS A 35 -6.80 11.20 22.94
N VAL A 36 -6.16 12.21 22.34
CA VAL A 36 -5.27 12.09 21.19
C VAL A 36 -3.83 12.35 21.61
N PRO A 37 -2.84 11.66 21.03
CA PRO A 37 -1.45 11.96 21.30
C PRO A 37 -1.13 13.39 20.91
N HIS A 38 -0.49 14.11 21.80
CA HIS A 38 0.04 15.45 21.57
C HIS A 38 1.57 15.38 21.56
N GLY A 39 2.23 16.31 20.86
CA GLY A 39 3.68 16.39 20.78
C GLY A 39 4.25 15.82 19.46
N HIS A 40 5.53 15.43 19.50
CA HIS A 40 6.23 14.95 18.30
C HIS A 40 5.82 13.52 17.96
N TRP A 41 5.43 13.29 16.70
CA TRP A 41 5.18 11.97 16.13
C TRP A 41 6.17 11.64 15.03
N LYS A 42 6.33 10.37 14.76
CA LYS A 42 7.16 9.86 13.67
C LYS A 42 6.29 9.30 12.56
N THR A 43 6.67 9.59 11.33
CA THR A 43 6.02 9.08 10.13
C THR A 43 6.94 8.07 9.46
N ILE A 44 6.37 6.95 9.05
CA ILE A 44 7.04 5.90 8.28
C ILE A 44 6.30 5.70 6.96
N THR A 45 7.00 5.25 5.95
CA THR A 45 6.43 4.88 4.65
C THR A 45 6.26 3.37 4.58
N PHE A 46 5.08 2.93 4.22
CA PHE A 46 4.80 1.54 3.87
C PHE A 46 4.59 1.44 2.36
N VAL A 47 5.35 0.57 1.71
CA VAL A 47 5.22 0.26 0.28
C VAL A 47 4.91 -1.21 0.09
N ALA A 48 4.06 -1.54 -0.86
CA ALA A 48 3.73 -2.92 -1.21
C ALA A 48 3.16 -3.02 -2.62
N GLY A 49 3.22 -4.21 -3.18
CA GLY A 49 2.47 -4.59 -4.36
C GLY A 49 1.20 -5.36 -4.01
N LEU A 50 0.12 -5.12 -4.73
CA LEU A 50 -1.11 -5.91 -4.64
C LEU A 50 -1.30 -6.72 -5.91
N ARG A 51 -1.35 -8.05 -5.77
CA ARG A 51 -1.81 -8.99 -6.78
C ARG A 51 -3.24 -9.42 -6.48
N ARG A 52 -3.90 -10.01 -7.46
CA ARG A 52 -5.27 -10.52 -7.31
C ARG A 52 -5.49 -11.41 -6.07
N ARG A 53 -4.46 -12.09 -5.58
CA ARG A 53 -4.59 -13.08 -4.49
C ARG A 53 -3.66 -12.84 -3.30
N ALA A 54 -2.85 -11.81 -3.32
CA ALA A 54 -1.88 -11.56 -2.26
C ALA A 54 -1.34 -10.13 -2.29
N VAL A 55 -0.94 -9.65 -1.12
CA VAL A 55 0.00 -8.53 -0.99
C VAL A 55 1.42 -9.09 -1.15
N VAL A 56 2.25 -8.44 -1.97
CA VAL A 56 3.60 -8.88 -2.29
C VAL A 56 4.62 -7.77 -2.02
N ALA A 57 5.87 -8.17 -1.77
CA ALA A 57 7.00 -7.26 -1.57
C ALA A 57 6.74 -6.13 -0.54
N PRO A 58 6.13 -6.41 0.64
CA PRO A 58 5.91 -5.38 1.64
C PRO A 58 7.25 -4.88 2.21
N LEU A 59 7.36 -3.55 2.39
CA LEU A 59 8.49 -2.90 3.06
C LEU A 59 7.99 -1.75 3.90
N VAL A 60 8.53 -1.62 5.11
CA VAL A 60 8.37 -0.44 5.97
C VAL A 60 9.70 0.32 5.97
N LEU A 61 9.63 1.60 5.65
CA LEU A 61 10.78 2.52 5.63
C LEU A 61 10.60 3.58 6.74
N ASP A 62 11.63 3.80 7.53
CA ASP A 62 11.66 4.92 8.48
C ASP A 62 12.03 6.21 7.72
N GLY A 63 11.01 7.00 7.40
CA GLY A 63 11.14 8.24 6.64
C GLY A 63 10.45 8.22 5.28
N PRO A 64 10.66 9.27 4.47
CA PRO A 64 10.05 9.43 3.15
C PRO A 64 10.72 8.55 2.09
N MET A 65 9.94 8.15 1.09
CA MET A 65 10.44 7.48 -0.11
C MET A 65 11.10 8.52 -1.04
N ASN A 66 12.26 8.17 -1.59
CA ASN A 66 12.89 8.90 -2.68
C ASN A 66 13.21 7.96 -3.85
N ALA A 67 13.63 8.52 -4.98
CA ALA A 67 13.86 7.75 -6.19
C ALA A 67 14.91 6.63 -6.01
N THR A 68 16.01 6.89 -5.31
CA THR A 68 17.08 5.91 -5.06
C THR A 68 16.57 4.75 -4.22
N ILE A 69 15.89 5.05 -3.11
CA ILE A 69 15.31 4.04 -2.22
C ILE A 69 14.25 3.24 -2.98
N PHE A 70 13.43 3.91 -3.80
CA PHE A 70 12.39 3.25 -4.58
C PHE A 70 12.98 2.26 -5.61
N VAL A 71 14.01 2.66 -6.35
CA VAL A 71 14.71 1.78 -7.28
C VAL A 71 15.35 0.59 -6.56
N THR A 72 15.99 0.81 -5.40
CA THR A 72 16.54 -0.27 -4.57
C THR A 72 15.45 -1.24 -4.12
N TYR A 73 14.32 -0.72 -3.65
CA TYR A 73 13.15 -1.53 -3.30
C TYR A 73 12.66 -2.38 -4.48
N LEU A 74 12.58 -1.79 -5.67
CA LEU A 74 12.17 -2.52 -6.87
C LEU A 74 13.14 -3.68 -7.16
N LYS A 75 14.45 -3.43 -7.13
CA LYS A 75 15.48 -4.45 -7.39
C LYS A 75 15.46 -5.59 -6.37
N GLU A 76 15.45 -5.24 -5.10
CA GLU A 76 15.66 -6.22 -4.02
C GLU A 76 14.38 -6.93 -3.57
N ARG A 77 13.22 -6.28 -3.67
CA ARG A 77 11.98 -6.78 -3.11
C ARG A 77 10.92 -7.13 -4.15
N LEU A 78 10.69 -6.25 -5.12
CA LEU A 78 9.61 -6.47 -6.09
C LEU A 78 10.07 -7.36 -7.25
N ALA A 79 11.19 -7.06 -7.91
CA ALA A 79 11.64 -7.78 -9.10
C ALA A 79 11.74 -9.31 -8.88
N PRO A 80 12.26 -9.82 -7.74
CA PRO A 80 12.27 -11.26 -7.47
C PRO A 80 10.89 -11.92 -7.34
N LYS A 81 9.82 -11.12 -7.21
CA LYS A 81 8.42 -11.57 -7.12
C LYS A 81 7.66 -11.41 -8.44
N LEU A 82 8.26 -10.75 -9.44
CA LEU A 82 7.69 -10.61 -10.77
C LEU A 82 7.88 -11.88 -11.58
N LYS A 83 6.97 -12.08 -12.51
CA LYS A 83 7.03 -13.15 -13.52
C LYS A 83 7.02 -12.54 -14.91
N ARG A 84 7.64 -13.21 -15.85
CA ARG A 84 7.60 -12.80 -17.25
C ARG A 84 6.16 -12.61 -17.73
N GLY A 85 5.87 -11.43 -18.27
CA GLY A 85 4.55 -11.04 -18.74
C GLY A 85 3.64 -10.43 -17.68
N ASP A 86 4.12 -10.22 -16.45
CA ASP A 86 3.41 -9.39 -15.47
C ASP A 86 3.32 -7.94 -15.96
N VAL A 87 2.31 -7.23 -15.46
CA VAL A 87 2.13 -5.79 -15.71
C VAL A 87 2.12 -5.07 -14.37
N VAL A 88 3.19 -4.34 -14.09
CA VAL A 88 3.28 -3.48 -12.91
C VAL A 88 2.58 -2.17 -13.20
N ILE A 89 1.64 -1.81 -12.36
CA ILE A 89 0.84 -0.59 -12.46
C ILE A 89 1.10 0.25 -11.21
N MET A 90 1.44 1.50 -11.41
CA MET A 90 1.66 2.47 -10.32
C MET A 90 1.11 3.84 -10.69
N ASP A 91 1.03 4.72 -9.73
CA ASP A 91 0.64 6.09 -9.98
C ASP A 91 1.72 6.85 -10.80
N ASN A 92 1.40 8.07 -11.18
CA ASN A 92 2.23 8.87 -12.07
C ASN A 92 3.08 9.92 -11.30
N LEU A 93 3.58 9.58 -10.11
CA LEU A 93 4.46 10.45 -9.34
C LEU A 93 5.86 10.57 -9.98
N PRO A 94 6.54 11.73 -9.81
CA PRO A 94 7.89 11.93 -10.37
C PRO A 94 8.89 10.84 -9.95
N VAL A 95 8.85 10.37 -8.71
CA VAL A 95 9.73 9.32 -8.19
C VAL A 95 9.56 7.98 -8.90
N HIS A 96 8.38 7.71 -9.47
CA HIS A 96 8.07 6.50 -10.22
C HIS A 96 8.45 6.58 -11.71
N ARG A 97 8.77 7.80 -12.19
CA ARG A 97 9.03 8.06 -13.62
C ARG A 97 10.51 8.08 -13.99
N VAL A 98 11.41 7.85 -13.05
CA VAL A 98 12.85 7.77 -13.35
C VAL A 98 13.13 6.56 -14.25
N ALA A 99 14.05 6.69 -15.21
CA ALA A 99 14.35 5.65 -16.19
C ALA A 99 14.67 4.30 -15.56
N ALA A 100 15.44 4.30 -14.47
CA ALA A 100 15.83 3.11 -13.74
C ALA A 100 14.64 2.28 -13.20
N VAL A 101 13.48 2.91 -12.93
CA VAL A 101 12.25 2.18 -12.52
C VAL A 101 11.76 1.29 -13.66
N ARG A 102 11.73 1.81 -14.87
CA ARG A 102 11.33 1.05 -16.06
C ARG A 102 12.32 -0.06 -16.35
N GLU A 103 13.60 0.25 -16.34
CA GLU A 103 14.67 -0.73 -16.60
C GLU A 103 14.56 -1.95 -15.69
N VAL A 104 14.46 -1.74 -14.38
CA VAL A 104 14.33 -2.84 -13.40
C VAL A 104 13.12 -3.72 -13.65
N ILE A 105 11.98 -3.11 -14.01
CA ILE A 105 10.74 -3.87 -14.25
C ILE A 105 10.83 -4.65 -15.57
N GLU A 106 11.40 -4.05 -16.61
CA GLU A 106 11.55 -4.68 -17.93
C GLU A 106 12.62 -5.79 -17.90
N GLU A 107 13.74 -5.61 -17.17
CA GLU A 107 14.73 -6.66 -16.92
C GLU A 107 14.13 -7.88 -16.21
N ALA A 108 13.15 -7.68 -15.33
CA ALA A 108 12.41 -8.78 -14.70
C ALA A 108 11.40 -9.46 -15.66
N GLY A 109 11.33 -9.03 -16.93
CA GLY A 109 10.41 -9.56 -17.93
C GLY A 109 8.96 -9.08 -17.78
N ALA A 110 8.72 -8.05 -16.99
CA ALA A 110 7.42 -7.44 -16.77
C ALA A 110 7.27 -6.15 -17.61
N LYS A 111 6.06 -5.60 -17.65
CA LYS A 111 5.74 -4.34 -18.33
C LYS A 111 5.33 -3.30 -17.30
N LEU A 112 5.77 -2.05 -17.48
CA LEU A 112 5.36 -0.92 -16.65
C LEU A 112 4.20 -0.16 -17.30
N ARG A 113 3.18 0.19 -16.50
CA ARG A 113 2.08 1.07 -16.86
C ARG A 113 1.83 2.07 -15.74
N TYR A 114 1.39 3.27 -16.11
CA TYR A 114 0.99 4.29 -15.15
C TYR A 114 -0.51 4.49 -15.20
N LEU A 115 -1.10 4.70 -14.01
CA LEU A 115 -2.48 5.11 -13.88
C LEU A 115 -2.66 6.54 -14.44
N PRO A 116 -3.86 6.88 -14.93
CA PRO A 116 -4.19 8.27 -15.20
C PRO A 116 -4.00 9.12 -13.96
N LYS A 117 -3.71 10.40 -14.15
CA LYS A 117 -3.63 11.35 -13.01
C LYS A 117 -4.99 11.41 -12.28
N TYR A 118 -4.94 11.52 -10.95
CA TYR A 118 -6.12 11.67 -10.10
C TYR A 118 -7.18 10.54 -10.23
N SER A 119 -6.74 9.29 -10.43
CA SER A 119 -7.62 8.13 -10.56
C SER A 119 -7.36 7.06 -9.48
N PRO A 120 -7.54 7.38 -8.18
CA PRO A 120 -7.32 6.44 -7.09
C PRO A 120 -8.36 5.30 -7.08
N ASP A 121 -9.53 5.51 -7.66
CA ASP A 121 -10.59 4.53 -7.87
C ASP A 121 -10.16 3.36 -8.79
N LEU A 122 -9.22 3.61 -9.70
CA LEU A 122 -8.60 2.60 -10.54
C LEU A 122 -7.44 1.87 -9.86
N ASN A 123 -7.09 2.24 -8.62
CA ASN A 123 -5.98 1.65 -7.88
C ASN A 123 -6.48 0.75 -6.74
N PRO A 124 -6.61 -0.57 -6.94
CA PRO A 124 -7.16 -1.48 -5.93
C PRO A 124 -6.34 -1.55 -4.63
N ILE A 125 -5.05 -1.21 -4.65
CA ILE A 125 -4.21 -1.22 -3.45
C ILE A 125 -4.60 -0.13 -2.46
N GLU A 126 -5.22 0.95 -2.91
CA GLU A 126 -5.71 2.02 -2.03
C GLU A 126 -6.78 1.53 -1.05
N GLN A 127 -7.60 0.58 -1.44
CA GLN A 127 -8.56 -0.06 -0.54
C GLN A 127 -7.86 -0.93 0.51
N ALA A 128 -6.82 -1.66 0.12
CA ALA A 128 -6.00 -2.41 1.05
C ALA A 128 -5.31 -1.46 2.05
N PHE A 129 -4.78 -0.34 1.60
CA PHE A 129 -4.20 0.70 2.47
C PHE A 129 -5.23 1.36 3.37
N SER A 130 -6.44 1.59 2.88
CA SER A 130 -7.55 2.12 3.70
C SER A 130 -7.89 1.18 4.85
N LYS A 131 -8.03 -0.12 4.58
CA LYS A 131 -8.21 -1.15 5.61
C LYS A 131 -7.04 -1.18 6.59
N LEU A 132 -5.80 -1.21 6.08
CA LEU A 132 -4.59 -1.19 6.90
C LEU A 132 -4.60 0.00 7.87
N LYS A 133 -4.82 1.22 7.35
CA LYS A 133 -4.88 2.44 8.16
C LYS A 133 -6.00 2.41 9.19
N ALA A 134 -7.17 1.84 8.88
CA ALA A 134 -8.26 1.70 9.85
C ALA A 134 -7.84 0.81 11.03
N HIS A 135 -7.18 -0.31 10.78
CA HIS A 135 -6.65 -1.19 11.82
C HIS A 135 -5.52 -0.54 12.63
N LEU A 136 -4.60 0.21 11.97
CA LEU A 136 -3.53 0.92 12.65
C LEU A 136 -4.07 2.01 13.58
N ARG A 137 -5.09 2.77 13.15
CA ARG A 137 -5.79 3.74 14.00
C ARG A 137 -6.44 3.09 15.23
N LYS A 138 -7.01 1.88 15.04
CA LYS A 138 -7.60 1.10 16.14
C LYS A 138 -6.51 0.60 17.11
N ALA A 139 -5.36 0.15 16.59
CA ALA A 139 -4.26 -0.37 17.38
C ALA A 139 -3.53 0.73 18.16
N ALA A 140 -3.51 1.96 17.63
CA ALA A 140 -2.93 3.14 18.27
C ALA A 140 -1.48 2.95 18.72
N GLU A 141 -0.64 2.32 17.89
CA GLU A 141 0.77 2.07 18.21
C GLU A 141 1.57 3.38 18.27
N ARG A 142 2.40 3.55 19.29
CA ARG A 142 3.08 4.81 19.63
C ARG A 142 4.58 4.80 19.32
N THR A 143 5.13 3.68 18.87
CA THR A 143 6.55 3.55 18.53
C THR A 143 6.72 2.90 17.15
N ILE A 144 7.78 3.29 16.43
CA ILE A 144 8.09 2.72 15.11
C ILE A 144 8.18 1.19 15.15
N PRO A 145 8.90 0.55 16.10
CA PRO A 145 9.00 -0.90 16.13
C PRO A 145 7.64 -1.60 16.30
N ARG A 146 6.75 -1.06 17.14
CA ARG A 146 5.40 -1.61 17.33
C ARG A 146 4.54 -1.40 16.08
N LEU A 147 4.58 -0.20 15.51
CA LEU A 147 3.85 0.13 14.28
C LEU A 147 4.28 -0.78 13.13
N SER A 148 5.58 -0.96 12.91
CA SER A 148 6.13 -1.84 11.87
C SER A 148 5.72 -3.31 12.08
N ARG A 149 5.78 -3.80 13.31
CA ARG A 149 5.32 -5.17 13.65
C ARG A 149 3.81 -5.32 13.40
N ARG A 150 3.02 -4.31 13.76
CA ARG A 150 1.57 -4.31 13.50
C ARG A 150 1.27 -4.34 12.01
N ILE A 151 1.99 -3.55 11.19
CA ILE A 151 1.86 -3.58 9.73
C ILE A 151 2.17 -4.98 9.20
N ALA A 152 3.26 -5.60 9.61
CA ALA A 152 3.62 -6.95 9.17
C ALA A 152 2.52 -7.98 9.50
N THR A 153 1.98 -7.95 10.71
CA THR A 153 0.86 -8.82 11.13
C THR A 153 -0.38 -8.60 10.27
N LEU A 154 -0.74 -7.34 10.02
CA LEU A 154 -1.92 -6.99 9.24
C LEU A 154 -1.77 -7.38 7.78
N VAL A 155 -0.59 -7.20 7.19
CA VAL A 155 -0.29 -7.59 5.81
C VAL A 155 -0.42 -9.11 5.65
N ALA A 156 0.09 -9.90 6.60
CA ALA A 156 -0.05 -11.36 6.58
C ALA A 156 -1.50 -11.85 6.71
N ALA A 157 -2.38 -11.01 7.28
CA ALA A 157 -3.81 -11.34 7.47
C ALA A 157 -4.69 -11.01 6.25
N PHE A 158 -4.16 -10.40 5.19
CA PHE A 158 -4.95 -10.18 3.97
C PHE A 158 -5.25 -11.51 3.28
N SER A 159 -6.51 -11.86 3.19
CA SER A 159 -6.95 -13.09 2.54
C SER A 159 -6.93 -12.97 1.01
N ARG A 160 -6.84 -14.12 0.34
CA ARG A 160 -6.95 -14.19 -1.14
C ARG A 160 -8.28 -13.60 -1.64
N GLN A 161 -9.36 -13.84 -0.89
CA GLN A 161 -10.68 -13.35 -1.24
C GLN A 161 -10.76 -11.82 -1.16
N GLU A 162 -10.19 -11.22 -0.12
CA GLU A 162 -10.13 -9.76 0.01
C GLU A 162 -9.37 -9.11 -1.14
N CYS A 163 -8.17 -9.62 -1.46
CA CYS A 163 -7.39 -9.13 -2.58
C CYS A 163 -8.19 -9.23 -3.91
N THR A 164 -8.89 -10.34 -4.13
CA THR A 164 -9.77 -10.52 -5.30
C THR A 164 -10.91 -9.48 -5.30
N ASN A 165 -11.51 -9.19 -4.15
CA ASN A 165 -12.59 -8.22 -4.04
C ASN A 165 -12.12 -6.79 -4.35
N TYR A 166 -10.90 -6.40 -3.96
CA TYR A 166 -10.31 -5.11 -4.34
C TYR A 166 -10.17 -4.97 -5.86
N PHE A 167 -9.69 -6.03 -6.52
CA PHE A 167 -9.62 -6.07 -7.99
C PHE A 167 -11.00 -5.95 -8.66
N ARG A 168 -12.02 -6.63 -8.12
CA ARG A 168 -13.40 -6.52 -8.61
C ARG A 168 -13.95 -5.11 -8.48
N TYR A 169 -13.75 -4.51 -7.32
CA TYR A 169 -14.24 -3.16 -7.05
C TYR A 169 -13.62 -2.13 -7.99
N ALA A 170 -12.32 -2.23 -8.26
CA ALA A 170 -11.62 -1.36 -9.20
C ALA A 170 -11.84 -1.73 -10.69
N GLY A 171 -12.70 -2.72 -11.00
CA GLY A 171 -13.10 -3.08 -12.37
C GLY A 171 -12.14 -4.01 -13.12
N TYR A 172 -11.15 -4.62 -12.43
CA TYR A 172 -10.15 -5.49 -13.08
C TYR A 172 -10.52 -6.98 -13.07
N ALA A 173 -11.58 -7.38 -12.42
CA ALA A 173 -12.05 -8.76 -12.41
C ALA A 173 -13.59 -8.80 -12.56
N SER A 174 -14.13 -9.79 -13.27
CA SER A 174 -15.57 -10.02 -13.35
C SER A 174 -16.18 -10.24 -11.96
N ARG A 175 -17.41 -9.80 -11.82
CA ARG A 175 -18.26 -10.04 -10.64
C ARG A 175 -18.50 -11.52 -10.42
#